data_1cc4d2e83c4bb8d6f289461ad036edd8
#
_entry.id   1cc4d2e83c4bb8d6f289461ad036edd8
#
_cell.length_a   1.000
_cell.length_b   1.000
_cell.length_c   1.000
_cell.angle_alpha   90.00
_cell.angle_beta   90.00
_cell.angle_gamma   90.00
#
_symmetry.space_group_name_H-M   'P 1'
#
loop_
_entity.id
_entity.type
_entity.pdbx_description
1 polymer ?
#
loop_
_entity_poly.entity_id
_entity_poly.type
_entity_poly.pdbx_seq_one_letter_code
_entity_poly.pdbx_strand_id
1 'polypeptide(L)'
;MDTASDTVFGMEALKAEAEAALNADDGGRIASGNLISESRARDIKIDQFSLSLHGAQLVEDTILEINNGGRYGLLGRNGCGKSSFLKCLASRQVPIPAHFDIYLLDHEAPVSEMSALEYVVDSAIKEVARVEAMVDTVLVEEGPDSELLQDLYDRLDELDPSTFETRASVILIGLGFKPAGASLADGGSTIDKKTKDMSGGWRMRVALSKALFIQPSILLLDEPTNHLDVEACVWLEDYLSEYPKILICISHSQDFLNGVCNNMMVMQQQKLKYWSGNYDSYVKTKLNSDTNTMKLYKKQQDEIAHLKEFIASCGTYSNLVRQAKSRQKILDKMEDAGLIEMPYEEPRFQFKFAD
;
A
#
# COMPACT_ATOMS: atom_id res chain seq x y z
N MET A 1 40.47 -21.50 11.89
CA MET A 1 40.06 -20.44 12.86
C MET A 1 39.78 -19.13 12.10
N ASP A 2 39.15 -19.15 10.88
CA ASP A 2 38.92 -17.93 10.06
C ASP A 2 37.52 -17.84 9.42
N THR A 3 36.61 -18.70 9.84
CA THR A 3 35.26 -18.69 9.26
C THR A 3 34.25 -17.81 10.03
N ALA A 4 34.56 -17.45 11.28
CA ALA A 4 33.66 -16.62 12.12
C ALA A 4 33.82 -15.09 11.85
N SER A 5 34.99 -14.66 11.34
CA SER A 5 35.21 -13.23 11.05
C SER A 5 34.61 -12.78 9.73
N ASP A 6 34.51 -13.68 8.73
CA ASP A 6 33.95 -13.36 7.42
C ASP A 6 32.41 -13.24 7.44
N THR A 7 31.75 -14.01 8.31
CA THR A 7 30.27 -13.92 8.50
C THR A 7 29.83 -12.65 9.22
N VAL A 8 30.58 -12.17 10.19
CA VAL A 8 30.28 -10.90 10.90
C VAL A 8 30.50 -9.70 9.97
N PHE A 9 31.54 -9.74 9.12
CA PHE A 9 31.78 -8.67 8.12
C PHE A 9 30.70 -8.62 7.06
N GLY A 10 30.12 -9.77 6.66
CA GLY A 10 29.01 -9.84 5.71
C GLY A 10 27.68 -9.26 6.26
N MET A 11 27.41 -9.45 7.56
CA MET A 11 26.21 -8.92 8.21
C MET A 11 26.26 -7.41 8.46
N GLU A 12 27.43 -6.89 8.84
CA GLU A 12 27.62 -5.44 8.96
C GLU A 12 27.55 -4.75 7.60
N ALA A 13 28.06 -5.37 6.54
CA ALA A 13 27.94 -4.86 5.17
C ALA A 13 26.49 -4.87 4.68
N LEU A 14 25.71 -5.92 4.95
CA LEU A 14 24.28 -6.00 4.60
C LEU A 14 23.42 -5.04 5.41
N LYS A 15 23.73 -4.87 6.71
CA LYS A 15 23.08 -3.82 7.53
C LYS A 15 23.47 -2.44 7.05
N ALA A 16 24.72 -2.20 6.72
CA ALA A 16 25.21 -0.92 6.18
C ALA A 16 24.63 -0.63 4.78
N GLU A 17 24.48 -1.63 3.90
CA GLU A 17 23.78 -1.45 2.61
C GLU A 17 22.29 -1.20 2.79
N ALA A 18 21.62 -1.90 3.71
CA ALA A 18 20.23 -1.65 4.05
C ALA A 18 20.04 -0.25 4.68
N GLU A 19 20.92 0.15 5.60
CA GLU A 19 20.92 1.50 6.18
C GLU A 19 21.34 2.58 5.17
N ALA A 20 22.27 2.28 4.27
CA ALA A 20 22.66 3.20 3.20
C ALA A 20 21.54 3.35 2.14
N ALA A 21 20.84 2.26 1.81
CA ALA A 21 19.64 2.33 0.96
C ALA A 21 18.47 3.05 1.67
N LEU A 22 18.31 2.89 2.99
CA LEU A 22 17.37 3.63 3.83
C LEU A 22 17.70 5.13 3.87
N ASN A 23 18.97 5.49 3.96
CA ASN A 23 19.44 6.88 4.08
C ASN A 23 19.62 7.56 2.71
N ALA A 24 19.71 6.83 1.61
CA ALA A 24 20.02 7.38 0.30
C ALA A 24 18.86 8.13 -0.35
N ASP A 25 17.61 7.95 0.08
CA ASP A 25 16.46 8.67 -0.51
C ASP A 25 15.38 8.99 0.53
N ASP A 26 15.74 9.71 1.56
CA ASP A 26 14.77 10.22 2.55
C ASP A 26 13.79 11.23 1.92
N GLY A 27 14.10 11.76 0.73
CA GLY A 27 13.23 12.59 -0.11
C GLY A 27 12.47 13.68 0.67
N GLY A 28 12.93 14.03 1.88
CA GLY A 28 12.23 14.98 2.77
C GLY A 28 10.92 14.43 3.36
N ARG A 29 10.76 13.09 3.41
CA ARG A 29 9.64 12.42 4.09
C ARG A 29 9.93 12.31 5.59
N ILE A 30 8.92 12.59 6.39
CA ILE A 30 8.94 12.37 7.85
C ILE A 30 7.67 11.62 8.20
N ALA A 31 7.83 10.45 8.81
CA ALA A 31 6.71 9.66 9.29
C ALA A 31 6.84 9.42 10.80
N SER A 32 5.70 9.30 11.46
CA SER A 32 5.59 8.96 12.88
C SER A 32 4.39 8.05 13.10
N GLY A 33 4.45 7.24 14.14
CA GLY A 33 3.36 6.35 14.53
C GLY A 33 3.80 5.41 15.64
N ASN A 34 2.86 4.88 16.39
CA ASN A 34 3.09 3.95 17.49
C ASN A 34 2.53 2.58 17.12
N LEU A 35 3.38 1.54 17.12
CA LEU A 35 2.95 0.17 16.89
C LEU A 35 2.12 -0.31 18.09
N ILE A 36 0.89 -0.77 17.82
CA ILE A 36 0.00 -1.34 18.83
C ILE A 36 -0.04 -2.86 18.74
N SER A 37 0.10 -3.42 17.52
CA SER A 37 0.15 -4.86 17.35
C SER A 37 1.36 -5.46 18.09
N GLU A 38 1.21 -6.67 18.57
CA GLU A 38 2.32 -7.41 19.15
C GLU A 38 3.44 -7.59 18.12
N SER A 39 4.68 -7.63 18.58
CA SER A 39 5.86 -7.74 17.70
C SER A 39 5.87 -9.02 16.86
N ARG A 40 5.08 -10.02 17.20
CA ARG A 40 4.91 -11.31 16.50
C ARG A 40 3.59 -11.45 15.76
N ALA A 41 2.72 -10.42 15.79
CA ALA A 41 1.45 -10.46 15.10
C ALA A 41 1.66 -10.52 13.58
N ARG A 42 0.78 -11.23 12.88
CA ARG A 42 0.73 -11.25 11.41
C ARG A 42 -0.01 -10.02 10.84
N ASP A 43 -0.63 -9.23 11.71
CA ASP A 43 -1.34 -8.01 11.40
C ASP A 43 -0.55 -6.80 11.90
N ILE A 44 -0.57 -5.72 11.15
CA ILE A 44 0.11 -4.47 11.49
C ILE A 44 -0.93 -3.43 11.84
N LYS A 45 -0.85 -2.91 13.07
CA LYS A 45 -1.67 -1.81 13.53
C LYS A 45 -0.81 -0.73 14.15
N ILE A 46 -0.80 0.44 13.52
CA ILE A 46 -0.03 1.61 13.95
C ILE A 46 -1.04 2.73 14.25
N ASP A 47 -0.99 3.25 15.47
CA ASP A 47 -1.79 4.40 15.91
C ASP A 47 -1.03 5.71 15.74
N GLN A 48 -1.79 6.80 15.67
CA GLN A 48 -1.24 8.15 15.48
C GLN A 48 -0.29 8.24 14.28
N PHE A 49 -0.60 7.48 13.22
CA PHE A 49 0.20 7.54 12.00
C PHE A 49 0.07 8.91 11.35
N SER A 50 1.20 9.53 11.13
CA SER A 50 1.32 10.82 10.43
C SER A 50 2.44 10.73 9.40
N LEU A 51 2.22 11.31 8.23
CA LEU A 51 3.17 11.36 7.13
C LEU A 51 3.23 12.75 6.54
N SER A 52 4.42 13.33 6.48
CA SER A 52 4.68 14.61 5.81
C SER A 52 5.74 14.47 4.73
N LEU A 53 5.69 15.32 3.72
CA LEU A 53 6.65 15.39 2.63
C LEU A 53 7.03 16.86 2.40
N HIS A 54 8.31 17.18 2.54
CA HIS A 54 8.84 18.56 2.40
C HIS A 54 8.05 19.60 3.23
N GLY A 55 7.59 19.21 4.44
CA GLY A 55 6.81 20.06 5.32
C GLY A 55 5.31 20.12 5.01
N ALA A 56 4.85 19.52 3.91
CA ALA A 56 3.42 19.38 3.63
C ALA A 56 2.87 18.10 4.30
N GLN A 57 1.83 18.25 5.11
CA GLN A 57 1.16 17.14 5.78
C GLN A 57 0.31 16.36 4.76
N LEU A 58 0.63 15.08 4.55
CA LEU A 58 -0.11 14.18 3.65
C LEU A 58 -1.14 13.36 4.40
N VAL A 59 -0.77 12.87 5.58
CA VAL A 59 -1.63 12.12 6.51
C VAL A 59 -1.36 12.64 7.91
N GLU A 60 -2.41 12.79 8.72
CA GLU A 60 -2.31 13.32 10.07
C GLU A 60 -3.14 12.50 11.04
N ASP A 61 -2.53 12.03 12.11
CA ASP A 61 -3.17 11.34 13.25
C ASP A 61 -4.26 10.36 12.83
N THR A 62 -3.87 9.29 12.15
CA THR A 62 -4.77 8.24 11.68
C THR A 62 -4.29 6.86 12.12
N ILE A 63 -5.18 5.90 12.08
CA ILE A 63 -4.82 4.50 12.35
C ILE A 63 -4.43 3.85 11.02
N LEU A 64 -3.24 3.25 10.97
CA LEU A 64 -2.81 2.39 9.88
C LEU A 64 -3.04 0.93 10.31
N GLU A 65 -3.95 0.25 9.63
CA GLU A 65 -4.31 -1.14 9.89
C GLU A 65 -4.19 -1.97 8.63
N ILE A 66 -3.32 -2.98 8.67
CA ILE A 66 -3.01 -3.85 7.53
C ILE A 66 -3.04 -5.29 8.04
N ASN A 67 -4.03 -6.05 7.61
CA ASN A 67 -4.27 -7.40 8.09
C ASN A 67 -3.71 -8.44 7.11
N ASN A 68 -3.25 -9.56 7.63
CA ASN A 68 -2.71 -10.66 6.82
C ASN A 68 -3.78 -11.20 5.83
N GLY A 69 -3.37 -11.52 4.60
CA GLY A 69 -4.28 -11.89 3.52
C GLY A 69 -5.13 -10.73 2.98
N GLY A 70 -4.92 -9.51 3.50
CA GLY A 70 -5.55 -8.30 3.00
C GLY A 70 -4.93 -7.82 1.69
N ARG A 71 -5.76 -7.65 0.66
CA ARG A 71 -5.40 -7.04 -0.61
C ARG A 71 -6.06 -5.69 -0.70
N TYR A 72 -5.26 -4.65 -0.51
CA TYR A 72 -5.71 -3.27 -0.38
C TYR A 72 -5.52 -2.49 -1.66
N GLY A 73 -6.60 -1.91 -2.21
CA GLY A 73 -6.52 -0.91 -3.26
C GLY A 73 -6.38 0.48 -2.65
N LEU A 74 -5.24 1.14 -2.86
CA LEU A 74 -5.00 2.47 -2.34
C LEU A 74 -5.52 3.54 -3.30
N LEU A 75 -6.57 4.22 -2.88
CA LEU A 75 -7.23 5.28 -3.64
C LEU A 75 -6.92 6.67 -3.07
N GLY A 76 -6.91 7.65 -3.93
CA GLY A 76 -6.75 9.05 -3.57
C GLY A 76 -6.46 9.91 -4.79
N ARG A 77 -6.58 11.22 -4.64
CA ARG A 77 -6.31 12.18 -5.72
C ARG A 77 -4.84 12.11 -6.15
N ASN A 78 -4.57 12.51 -7.40
CA ASN A 78 -3.19 12.68 -7.84
C ASN A 78 -2.51 13.75 -6.98
N GLY A 79 -1.29 13.45 -6.52
CA GLY A 79 -0.54 14.33 -5.63
C GLY A 79 -0.92 14.27 -4.14
N CYS A 80 -1.87 13.40 -3.71
CA CYS A 80 -2.20 13.26 -2.29
C CYS A 80 -1.16 12.45 -1.49
N GLY A 81 -0.12 11.90 -2.15
CA GLY A 81 0.98 11.22 -1.48
C GLY A 81 0.91 9.69 -1.49
N LYS A 82 0.13 9.05 -2.38
CA LYS A 82 0.02 7.57 -2.47
C LYS A 82 1.39 6.88 -2.61
N SER A 83 2.18 7.28 -3.60
CA SER A 83 3.53 6.72 -3.81
C SER A 83 4.47 7.03 -2.64
N SER A 84 4.34 8.22 -2.03
CA SER A 84 5.11 8.57 -0.83
C SER A 84 4.75 7.70 0.37
N PHE A 85 3.47 7.34 0.49
CA PHE A 85 3.00 6.40 1.50
C PHE A 85 3.59 4.99 1.29
N LEU A 86 3.56 4.45 0.05
CA LEU A 86 4.20 3.16 -0.23
C LEU A 86 5.71 3.19 0.05
N LYS A 87 6.39 4.26 -0.34
CA LYS A 87 7.83 4.45 -0.05
C LYS A 87 8.12 4.55 1.44
N CYS A 88 7.25 5.21 2.22
CA CYS A 88 7.35 5.29 3.67
C CYS A 88 7.29 3.89 4.32
N LEU A 89 6.36 3.04 3.88
CA LEU A 89 6.26 1.66 4.36
C LEU A 89 7.49 0.84 3.95
N ALA A 90 7.92 0.94 2.69
CA ALA A 90 9.07 0.20 2.16
C ALA A 90 10.37 0.57 2.88
N SER A 91 10.57 1.87 3.19
CA SER A 91 11.74 2.37 3.91
C SER A 91 11.64 2.17 5.42
N ARG A 92 10.60 1.49 5.94
CA ARG A 92 10.40 1.27 7.39
C ARG A 92 10.51 2.55 8.24
N GLN A 93 10.08 3.69 7.70
CA GLN A 93 10.03 4.96 8.45
C GLN A 93 8.98 4.93 9.57
N VAL A 94 8.17 3.88 9.59
CA VAL A 94 7.23 3.54 10.66
C VAL A 94 7.62 2.22 11.31
N PRO A 95 7.27 1.97 12.58
CA PRO A 95 7.66 0.77 13.30
C PRO A 95 6.93 -0.47 12.77
N ILE A 96 7.44 -1.07 11.71
CA ILE A 96 6.97 -2.35 11.19
C ILE A 96 7.89 -3.44 11.75
N PRO A 97 7.35 -4.55 12.32
CA PRO A 97 8.15 -5.63 12.85
C PRO A 97 9.16 -6.19 11.84
N ALA A 98 10.34 -6.59 12.33
CA ALA A 98 11.47 -6.98 11.47
C ALA A 98 11.21 -8.24 10.64
N HIS A 99 10.34 -9.14 11.12
CA HIS A 99 10.01 -10.39 10.43
C HIS A 99 9.19 -10.21 9.14
N PHE A 100 8.57 -9.04 8.92
CA PHE A 100 7.90 -8.75 7.64
C PHE A 100 8.91 -8.41 6.57
N ASP A 101 8.87 -9.14 5.47
CA ASP A 101 9.57 -8.78 4.24
C ASP A 101 8.73 -7.79 3.46
N ILE A 102 9.29 -6.65 3.10
CA ILE A 102 8.58 -5.61 2.34
C ILE A 102 9.26 -5.47 0.99
N TYR A 103 8.49 -5.55 -0.07
CA TYR A 103 8.97 -5.29 -1.42
C TYR A 103 8.12 -4.22 -2.10
N LEU A 104 8.77 -3.15 -2.55
CA LEU A 104 8.14 -2.08 -3.33
C LEU A 104 8.57 -2.19 -4.79
N LEU A 105 7.61 -2.26 -5.68
CA LEU A 105 7.83 -2.15 -7.11
C LEU A 105 7.57 -0.70 -7.54
N ASP A 106 8.64 0.09 -7.68
CA ASP A 106 8.60 1.48 -8.11
C ASP A 106 9.59 1.83 -9.23
N HIS A 107 10.46 0.89 -9.60
CA HIS A 107 11.48 1.10 -10.63
C HIS A 107 11.73 -0.15 -11.47
N GLU A 108 12.32 0.06 -12.63
CA GLU A 108 12.68 -0.98 -13.59
C GLU A 108 13.86 -1.84 -13.10
N ALA A 109 13.92 -3.09 -13.57
CA ALA A 109 15.11 -3.93 -13.36
C ALA A 109 16.37 -3.24 -13.94
N PRO A 110 17.51 -3.35 -13.25
CA PRO A 110 18.75 -2.72 -13.68
C PRO A 110 19.23 -3.28 -15.03
N VAL A 111 19.95 -2.46 -15.74
CA VAL A 111 20.61 -2.86 -16.99
C VAL A 111 21.77 -3.80 -16.66
N SER A 112 21.72 -5.05 -17.08
CA SER A 112 22.74 -6.07 -16.81
C SER A 112 22.92 -7.03 -17.98
N GLU A 113 24.01 -7.82 -17.92
CA GLU A 113 24.28 -8.91 -18.87
C GLU A 113 23.40 -10.14 -18.63
N MET A 114 22.69 -10.22 -17.49
CA MET A 114 21.79 -11.32 -17.16
C MET A 114 20.55 -11.29 -18.05
N SER A 115 20.07 -12.47 -18.42
CA SER A 115 18.75 -12.63 -19.05
C SER A 115 17.64 -12.34 -18.05
N ALA A 116 16.40 -12.19 -18.53
CA ALA A 116 15.23 -12.01 -17.64
C ALA A 116 15.10 -13.19 -16.66
N LEU A 117 15.24 -14.42 -17.16
CA LEU A 117 15.16 -15.63 -16.35
C LEU A 117 16.27 -15.67 -15.29
N GLU A 118 17.53 -15.48 -15.70
CA GLU A 118 18.69 -15.47 -14.79
C GLU A 118 18.54 -14.41 -13.70
N TYR A 119 18.04 -13.22 -14.05
CA TYR A 119 17.82 -12.14 -13.08
C TYR A 119 16.79 -12.50 -12.00
N VAL A 120 15.69 -13.14 -12.38
CA VAL A 120 14.66 -13.58 -11.42
C VAL A 120 15.20 -14.70 -10.54
N VAL A 121 15.88 -15.70 -11.13
CA VAL A 121 16.48 -16.83 -10.40
C VAL A 121 17.59 -16.37 -9.44
N ASP A 122 18.50 -15.49 -9.88
CA ASP A 122 19.54 -14.91 -9.02
C ASP A 122 18.94 -14.16 -7.82
N SER A 123 17.84 -13.45 -8.05
CA SER A 123 17.13 -12.77 -6.98
C SER A 123 16.52 -13.74 -5.97
N ALA A 124 16.06 -14.91 -6.44
CA ALA A 124 15.54 -15.98 -5.56
C ALA A 124 16.65 -16.62 -4.73
N ILE A 125 17.82 -16.87 -5.34
CA ILE A 125 18.99 -17.41 -4.63
C ILE A 125 19.44 -16.44 -3.52
N LYS A 126 19.46 -15.14 -3.80
CA LYS A 126 19.78 -14.11 -2.80
C LYS A 126 18.76 -14.07 -1.66
N GLU A 127 17.48 -14.30 -1.97
CA GLU A 127 16.44 -14.35 -0.95
C GLU A 127 16.58 -15.58 -0.05
N VAL A 128 16.91 -16.76 -0.61
CA VAL A 128 17.22 -17.95 0.19
C VAL A 128 18.35 -17.66 1.15
N ALA A 129 19.47 -17.14 0.65
CA ALA A 129 20.62 -16.80 1.50
C ALA A 129 20.28 -15.78 2.60
N ARG A 130 19.37 -14.83 2.30
CA ARG A 130 18.88 -13.88 3.30
C ARG A 130 18.05 -14.56 4.40
N VAL A 131 17.15 -15.45 4.02
CA VAL A 131 16.30 -16.19 4.98
C VAL A 131 17.17 -17.13 5.83
N GLU A 132 18.15 -17.82 5.23
CA GLU A 132 19.12 -18.65 5.97
C GLU A 132 19.91 -17.82 7.01
N ALA A 133 20.39 -16.64 6.64
CA ALA A 133 21.06 -15.75 7.58
C ALA A 133 20.13 -15.26 8.71
N MET A 134 18.83 -15.08 8.43
CA MET A 134 17.84 -14.76 9.46
C MET A 134 17.63 -15.95 10.43
N VAL A 135 17.56 -17.18 9.91
CA VAL A 135 17.48 -18.39 10.74
C VAL A 135 18.65 -18.45 11.70
N ASP A 136 19.88 -18.24 11.22
CA ASP A 136 21.09 -18.24 12.04
C ASP A 136 21.02 -17.15 13.13
N THR A 137 20.53 -15.98 12.80
CA THR A 137 20.38 -14.87 13.76
C THR A 137 19.35 -15.20 14.85
N VAL A 138 18.17 -15.70 14.47
CA VAL A 138 17.12 -16.06 15.43
C VAL A 138 17.55 -17.23 16.33
N LEU A 139 18.29 -18.21 15.79
CA LEU A 139 18.88 -19.30 16.59
C LEU A 139 19.83 -18.81 17.68
N VAL A 140 20.61 -17.77 17.38
CA VAL A 140 21.57 -17.19 18.35
C VAL A 140 20.85 -16.29 19.37
N GLU A 141 19.87 -15.49 18.94
CA GLU A 141 19.21 -14.49 19.79
C GLU A 141 18.08 -15.08 20.65
N GLU A 142 17.23 -15.93 20.06
CA GLU A 142 16.02 -16.46 20.72
C GLU A 142 16.10 -17.95 21.08
N GLY A 143 17.05 -18.68 20.48
CA GLY A 143 17.24 -20.11 20.70
C GLY A 143 16.34 -21.00 19.82
N PRO A 144 16.49 -22.34 19.94
CA PRO A 144 15.87 -23.30 19.05
C PRO A 144 14.35 -23.45 19.19
N ASP A 145 13.77 -22.96 20.29
CA ASP A 145 12.33 -23.08 20.58
C ASP A 145 11.51 -21.87 20.08
N SER A 146 12.13 -20.97 19.32
CA SER A 146 11.44 -19.79 18.78
C SER A 146 10.40 -20.17 17.73
N GLU A 147 9.17 -19.65 17.86
CA GLU A 147 8.10 -19.83 16.85
C GLU A 147 8.47 -19.19 15.49
N LEU A 148 9.32 -18.15 15.51
CA LEU A 148 9.82 -17.51 14.28
C LEU A 148 10.65 -18.46 13.44
N LEU A 149 11.36 -19.40 14.05
CA LEU A 149 12.12 -20.41 13.31
C LEU A 149 11.24 -21.30 12.46
N GLN A 150 10.06 -21.67 12.97
CA GLN A 150 9.12 -22.48 12.18
C GLN A 150 8.65 -21.72 10.95
N ASP A 151 8.25 -20.45 11.10
CA ASP A 151 7.82 -19.62 9.96
C ASP A 151 8.96 -19.42 8.94
N LEU A 152 10.23 -19.29 9.41
CA LEU A 152 11.38 -19.17 8.51
C LEU A 152 11.72 -20.49 7.81
N TYR A 153 11.61 -21.64 8.46
CA TYR A 153 11.80 -22.94 7.83
C TYR A 153 10.69 -23.23 6.82
N ASP A 154 9.43 -22.94 7.15
CA ASP A 154 8.32 -23.04 6.20
C ASP A 154 8.58 -22.17 4.96
N ARG A 155 9.18 -20.99 5.17
CA ARG A 155 9.59 -20.09 4.09
C ARG A 155 10.70 -20.67 3.23
N LEU A 156 11.69 -21.33 3.81
CA LEU A 156 12.76 -22.01 3.06
C LEU A 156 12.22 -23.20 2.27
N ASP A 157 11.27 -23.94 2.81
CA ASP A 157 10.62 -25.05 2.10
C ASP A 157 9.80 -24.57 0.89
N GLU A 158 9.14 -23.38 0.99
CA GLU A 158 8.51 -22.72 -0.15
C GLU A 158 9.49 -22.32 -1.26
N LEU A 159 10.74 -22.02 -0.88
CA LEU A 159 11.82 -21.60 -1.76
C LEU A 159 12.70 -22.79 -2.17
N ASP A 160 12.12 -23.80 -2.83
CA ASP A 160 12.87 -24.93 -3.37
C ASP A 160 13.66 -24.55 -4.63
N PRO A 161 15.02 -24.54 -4.58
CA PRO A 161 15.86 -24.16 -5.71
C PRO A 161 15.64 -24.99 -6.98
N SER A 162 15.19 -26.24 -6.84
CA SER A 162 14.94 -27.14 -7.97
C SER A 162 13.78 -26.67 -8.87
N THR A 163 12.88 -25.86 -8.33
CA THR A 163 11.68 -25.35 -9.02
C THR A 163 11.86 -23.94 -9.60
N PHE A 164 12.97 -23.24 -9.28
CA PHE A 164 13.14 -21.81 -9.59
C PHE A 164 12.99 -21.49 -11.06
N GLU A 165 13.70 -22.21 -11.94
CA GLU A 165 13.64 -21.92 -13.38
C GLU A 165 12.24 -22.13 -13.95
N THR A 166 11.55 -23.19 -13.51
CA THR A 166 10.20 -23.49 -13.99
C THR A 166 9.21 -22.44 -13.51
N ARG A 167 9.23 -22.07 -12.21
CA ARG A 167 8.33 -21.05 -11.64
C ARG A 167 8.60 -19.68 -12.24
N ALA A 168 9.88 -19.28 -12.38
CA ALA A 168 10.25 -18.01 -12.98
C ALA A 168 9.82 -17.93 -14.46
N SER A 169 9.97 -19.03 -15.22
CA SER A 169 9.50 -19.10 -16.60
C SER A 169 7.98 -18.94 -16.72
N VAL A 170 7.21 -19.58 -15.85
CA VAL A 170 5.73 -19.45 -15.82
C VAL A 170 5.32 -18.00 -15.56
N ILE A 171 5.93 -17.34 -14.57
CA ILE A 171 5.63 -15.94 -14.24
C ILE A 171 6.01 -15.00 -15.40
N LEU A 172 7.20 -15.18 -15.98
CA LEU A 172 7.66 -14.37 -17.11
C LEU A 172 6.74 -14.54 -18.33
N ILE A 173 6.36 -15.78 -18.66
CA ILE A 173 5.46 -16.06 -19.79
C ILE A 173 4.08 -15.44 -19.51
N GLY A 174 3.54 -15.56 -18.30
CA GLY A 174 2.30 -14.90 -17.89
C GLY A 174 2.33 -13.38 -18.05
N LEU A 175 3.49 -12.76 -17.85
CA LEU A 175 3.70 -11.32 -18.10
C LEU A 175 4.05 -10.97 -19.56
N GLY A 176 3.84 -11.90 -20.50
CA GLY A 176 3.92 -11.66 -21.94
C GLY A 176 5.30 -11.94 -22.57
N PHE A 177 6.28 -12.50 -21.81
CA PHE A 177 7.52 -12.97 -22.41
C PHE A 177 7.30 -14.23 -23.23
N LYS A 178 8.03 -14.37 -24.32
CA LYS A 178 8.04 -15.61 -25.11
C LYS A 178 9.06 -16.60 -24.57
N PRO A 179 8.83 -17.92 -24.74
CA PRO A 179 9.82 -18.94 -24.37
C PRO A 179 11.19 -18.70 -25.04
N ALA A 180 12.24 -19.28 -24.46
CA ALA A 180 13.61 -19.20 -24.99
C ALA A 180 13.66 -19.64 -26.46
N GLY A 181 14.39 -18.88 -27.29
CA GLY A 181 14.55 -19.18 -28.72
C GLY A 181 13.31 -18.99 -29.58
N ALA A 182 12.20 -18.44 -29.04
CA ALA A 182 11.00 -18.17 -29.83
C ALA A 182 11.24 -17.05 -30.86
N SER A 183 10.51 -17.15 -32.00
CA SER A 183 10.56 -16.09 -33.01
C SER A 183 9.91 -14.80 -32.51
N LEU A 184 10.57 -13.67 -32.76
CA LEU A 184 10.09 -12.32 -32.44
C LEU A 184 9.48 -11.60 -33.66
N ALA A 185 8.95 -12.35 -34.64
CA ALA A 185 8.36 -11.76 -35.87
C ALA A 185 7.26 -10.73 -35.55
N ASP A 186 6.52 -10.96 -34.47
CA ASP A 186 5.44 -10.08 -34.01
C ASP A 186 5.88 -9.08 -32.92
N GLY A 187 7.20 -8.90 -32.74
CA GLY A 187 7.74 -8.12 -31.63
C GLY A 187 7.75 -8.88 -30.30
N GLY A 188 8.08 -8.19 -29.20
CA GLY A 188 8.12 -8.79 -27.87
C GLY A 188 9.53 -9.02 -27.35
N SER A 189 9.65 -9.82 -26.29
CA SER A 189 10.91 -10.20 -25.67
C SER A 189 10.84 -11.66 -25.24
N THR A 190 11.97 -12.37 -25.29
CA THR A 190 12.11 -13.74 -24.84
C THR A 190 12.70 -13.77 -23.43
N ILE A 191 12.49 -14.86 -22.70
CA ILE A 191 12.98 -15.02 -21.32
C ILE A 191 14.50 -15.07 -21.23
N ASP A 192 15.18 -15.47 -22.32
CA ASP A 192 16.65 -15.56 -22.48
C ASP A 192 17.29 -14.25 -22.95
N LYS A 193 16.52 -13.23 -23.31
CA LYS A 193 17.04 -11.93 -23.71
C LYS A 193 17.64 -11.19 -22.52
N LYS A 194 18.80 -10.55 -22.73
CA LYS A 194 19.50 -9.78 -21.69
C LYS A 194 18.75 -8.51 -21.33
N THR A 195 18.73 -8.15 -20.04
CA THR A 195 18.03 -6.96 -19.57
C THR A 195 18.57 -5.67 -20.19
N LYS A 196 19.85 -5.60 -20.54
CA LYS A 196 20.44 -4.45 -21.23
C LYS A 196 19.85 -4.19 -22.63
N ASP A 197 19.36 -5.22 -23.30
CA ASP A 197 18.80 -5.14 -24.65
C ASP A 197 17.27 -4.97 -24.64
N MET A 198 16.69 -4.77 -23.46
CA MET A 198 15.26 -4.56 -23.27
C MET A 198 14.92 -3.08 -23.13
N SER A 199 13.70 -2.71 -23.58
CA SER A 199 13.13 -1.39 -23.28
C SER A 199 12.72 -1.30 -21.81
N GLY A 200 12.50 -0.08 -21.31
CA GLY A 200 12.07 0.17 -19.94
C GLY A 200 10.83 -0.63 -19.53
N GLY A 201 9.81 -0.67 -20.38
CA GLY A 201 8.59 -1.45 -20.10
C GLY A 201 8.84 -2.95 -19.93
N TRP A 202 9.76 -3.53 -20.70
CA TRP A 202 10.16 -4.94 -20.53
C TRP A 202 10.98 -5.15 -19.25
N ARG A 203 11.86 -4.21 -18.90
CA ARG A 203 12.59 -4.28 -17.62
C ARG A 203 11.65 -4.11 -16.42
N MET A 204 10.57 -3.31 -16.57
CA MET A 204 9.54 -3.21 -15.52
C MET A 204 8.81 -4.55 -15.32
N ARG A 205 8.49 -5.28 -16.42
CA ARG A 205 7.92 -6.63 -16.33
C ARG A 205 8.90 -7.63 -15.67
N VAL A 206 10.19 -7.50 -15.88
CA VAL A 206 11.21 -8.31 -15.18
C VAL A 206 11.22 -7.99 -13.68
N ALA A 207 11.17 -6.71 -13.30
CA ALA A 207 11.11 -6.31 -11.91
C ALA A 207 9.82 -6.81 -11.22
N LEU A 208 8.69 -6.75 -11.93
CA LEU A 208 7.41 -7.32 -11.47
C LEU A 208 7.52 -8.85 -11.31
N SER A 209 8.10 -9.56 -12.29
CA SER A 209 8.33 -11.01 -12.20
C SER A 209 9.13 -11.39 -10.96
N LYS A 210 10.17 -10.64 -10.63
CA LYS A 210 10.95 -10.82 -9.40
C LYS A 210 10.08 -10.64 -8.15
N ALA A 211 9.26 -9.59 -8.09
CA ALA A 211 8.38 -9.32 -6.97
C ALA A 211 7.37 -10.46 -6.73
N LEU A 212 6.75 -10.96 -7.82
CA LEU A 212 5.80 -12.07 -7.78
C LEU A 212 6.49 -13.39 -7.43
N PHE A 213 7.72 -13.60 -7.88
CA PHE A 213 8.48 -14.81 -7.58
C PHE A 213 8.85 -14.91 -6.09
N ILE A 214 9.35 -13.81 -5.51
CA ILE A 214 9.79 -13.75 -4.11
C ILE A 214 8.59 -13.90 -3.15
N GLN A 215 7.42 -13.41 -3.51
CA GLN A 215 6.20 -13.42 -2.67
C GLN A 215 6.47 -12.89 -1.25
N PRO A 216 6.87 -11.63 -1.09
CA PRO A 216 7.17 -11.03 0.20
C PRO A 216 5.94 -11.01 1.13
N SER A 217 6.16 -10.81 2.43
CA SER A 217 5.07 -10.66 3.41
C SER A 217 4.19 -9.44 3.10
N ILE A 218 4.80 -8.36 2.60
CA ILE A 218 4.11 -7.15 2.17
C ILE A 218 4.58 -6.80 0.77
N LEU A 219 3.69 -6.93 -0.21
CA LEU A 219 3.92 -6.55 -1.58
C LEU A 219 3.27 -5.19 -1.86
N LEU A 220 4.08 -4.23 -2.28
CA LEU A 220 3.67 -2.86 -2.61
C LEU A 220 3.84 -2.63 -4.11
N LEU A 221 2.74 -2.35 -4.80
CA LEU A 221 2.73 -2.14 -6.25
C LEU A 221 2.23 -0.73 -6.57
N ASP A 222 3.06 0.06 -7.26
CA ASP A 222 2.68 1.39 -7.75
C ASP A 222 2.44 1.31 -9.26
N GLU A 223 1.17 1.36 -9.67
CA GLU A 223 0.71 1.31 -11.07
C GLU A 223 1.27 0.12 -11.88
N PRO A 224 1.12 -1.14 -11.41
CA PRO A 224 1.75 -2.29 -12.05
C PRO A 224 1.23 -2.59 -13.47
N THR A 225 0.07 -2.07 -13.83
CA THR A 225 -0.60 -2.31 -15.13
C THR A 225 -0.11 -1.41 -16.25
N ASN A 226 0.62 -0.31 -15.95
CA ASN A 226 0.98 0.71 -16.96
C ASN A 226 1.81 0.21 -18.14
N HIS A 227 2.58 -0.87 -17.96
CA HIS A 227 3.48 -1.40 -18.99
C HIS A 227 3.07 -2.79 -19.48
N LEU A 228 1.85 -3.22 -19.16
CA LEU A 228 1.30 -4.51 -19.54
C LEU A 228 0.32 -4.38 -20.69
N ASP A 229 0.29 -5.39 -21.55
CA ASP A 229 -0.81 -5.60 -22.49
C ASP A 229 -2.02 -6.24 -21.78
N VAL A 230 -3.13 -6.34 -22.49
CA VAL A 230 -4.38 -6.83 -21.90
C VAL A 230 -4.24 -8.27 -21.37
N GLU A 231 -3.54 -9.14 -22.10
CA GLU A 231 -3.35 -10.54 -21.71
C GLU A 231 -2.53 -10.65 -20.42
N ALA A 232 -1.42 -9.90 -20.33
CA ALA A 232 -0.60 -9.84 -19.13
C ALA A 232 -1.33 -9.19 -17.95
N CYS A 233 -2.20 -8.19 -18.19
CA CYS A 233 -3.03 -7.60 -17.13
C CYS A 233 -4.01 -8.61 -16.56
N VAL A 234 -4.71 -9.38 -17.39
CA VAL A 234 -5.65 -10.42 -16.94
C VAL A 234 -4.92 -11.52 -16.17
N TRP A 235 -3.77 -11.96 -16.68
CA TRP A 235 -2.96 -12.95 -15.97
C TRP A 235 -2.49 -12.44 -14.60
N LEU A 236 -2.03 -11.17 -14.54
CA LEU A 236 -1.60 -10.55 -13.28
C LEU A 236 -2.77 -10.41 -12.29
N GLU A 237 -3.94 -10.06 -12.77
CA GLU A 237 -5.16 -9.98 -11.95
C GLU A 237 -5.49 -11.33 -11.32
N ASP A 238 -5.48 -12.40 -12.13
CA ASP A 238 -5.73 -13.76 -11.67
C ASP A 238 -4.69 -14.18 -10.61
N TYR A 239 -3.40 -13.98 -10.91
CA TYR A 239 -2.31 -14.31 -9.99
C TYR A 239 -2.42 -13.55 -8.64
N LEU A 240 -2.70 -12.24 -8.67
CA LEU A 240 -2.79 -11.42 -7.46
C LEU A 240 -4.11 -11.62 -6.70
N SER A 241 -5.17 -12.10 -7.36
CA SER A 241 -6.44 -12.42 -6.70
C SER A 241 -6.29 -13.53 -5.66
N GLU A 242 -5.31 -14.41 -5.84
CA GLU A 242 -4.99 -15.51 -4.94
C GLU A 242 -3.81 -15.21 -4.01
N TYR A 243 -3.27 -13.98 -4.01
CA TYR A 243 -2.11 -13.63 -3.19
C TYR A 243 -2.40 -13.84 -1.70
N PRO A 244 -1.65 -14.74 -1.00
CA PRO A 244 -2.02 -15.18 0.35
C PRO A 244 -1.59 -14.24 1.46
N LYS A 245 -0.68 -13.31 1.16
CA LYS A 245 -0.08 -12.37 2.13
C LYS A 245 -0.66 -10.98 1.96
N ILE A 246 0.01 -9.96 2.44
CA ILE A 246 -0.44 -8.57 2.35
C ILE A 246 -0.07 -7.99 0.99
N LEU A 247 -1.06 -7.44 0.30
CA LEU A 247 -0.88 -6.69 -0.94
C LEU A 247 -1.44 -5.27 -0.78
N ILE A 248 -0.65 -4.26 -1.16
CA ILE A 248 -1.16 -2.89 -1.32
C ILE A 248 -0.84 -2.45 -2.73
N CYS A 249 -1.87 -2.15 -3.52
CA CYS A 249 -1.67 -1.70 -4.88
C CYS A 249 -2.34 -0.36 -5.15
N ILE A 250 -1.67 0.45 -5.95
CA ILE A 250 -2.21 1.66 -6.56
C ILE A 250 -2.48 1.32 -8.02
N SER A 251 -3.68 1.55 -8.50
CA SER A 251 -4.01 1.43 -9.92
C SER A 251 -5.11 2.41 -10.33
N HIS A 252 -5.05 2.85 -11.57
CA HIS A 252 -6.12 3.62 -12.22
C HIS A 252 -7.16 2.73 -12.93
N SER A 253 -6.89 1.43 -13.08
CA SER A 253 -7.84 0.45 -13.64
C SER A 253 -8.83 0.00 -12.57
N GLN A 254 -10.12 0.32 -12.78
CA GLN A 254 -11.20 -0.09 -11.88
C GLN A 254 -11.41 -1.60 -11.92
N ASP A 255 -11.33 -2.19 -13.12
CA ASP A 255 -11.52 -3.63 -13.32
C ASP A 255 -10.43 -4.41 -12.57
N PHE A 256 -9.17 -3.99 -12.70
CA PHE A 256 -8.05 -4.59 -11.97
C PHE A 256 -8.22 -4.50 -10.44
N LEU A 257 -8.65 -3.35 -9.92
CA LEU A 257 -8.92 -3.20 -8.49
C LEU A 257 -10.10 -4.08 -8.03
N ASN A 258 -11.10 -4.27 -8.88
CA ASN A 258 -12.23 -5.15 -8.58
C ASN A 258 -11.84 -6.63 -8.50
N GLY A 259 -10.99 -7.09 -9.41
CA GLY A 259 -10.55 -8.48 -9.47
C GLY A 259 -9.57 -8.83 -8.36
N VAL A 260 -8.64 -7.92 -8.03
CA VAL A 260 -7.54 -8.18 -7.09
C VAL A 260 -7.90 -7.86 -5.65
N CYS A 261 -8.50 -6.69 -5.38
CA CYS A 261 -8.61 -6.15 -4.03
C CYS A 261 -9.84 -6.65 -3.28
N ASN A 262 -9.66 -7.02 -2.01
CA ASN A 262 -10.74 -7.35 -1.09
C ASN A 262 -11.00 -6.24 -0.05
N ASN A 263 -10.14 -5.24 0.00
CA ASN A 263 -10.29 -4.05 0.83
C ASN A 263 -9.86 -2.80 0.06
N MET A 264 -10.49 -1.68 0.37
CA MET A 264 -10.12 -0.39 -0.21
C MET A 264 -9.61 0.54 0.90
N MET A 265 -8.49 1.20 0.65
CA MET A 265 -7.89 2.21 1.51
C MET A 265 -7.92 3.55 0.78
N VAL A 266 -8.54 4.56 1.38
CA VAL A 266 -8.75 5.86 0.72
C VAL A 266 -8.01 6.95 1.48
N MET A 267 -7.05 7.60 0.80
CA MET A 267 -6.37 8.81 1.30
C MET A 267 -7.20 10.04 0.95
N GLN A 268 -7.87 10.62 1.94
CA GLN A 268 -8.71 11.78 1.76
C GLN A 268 -8.69 12.67 3.01
N GLN A 269 -8.61 13.99 2.84
CA GLN A 269 -8.61 14.96 3.95
C GLN A 269 -7.54 14.65 5.02
N GLN A 270 -6.34 14.28 4.56
CA GLN A 270 -5.21 13.89 5.44
C GLN A 270 -5.51 12.69 6.36
N LYS A 271 -6.51 11.88 6.04
CA LYS A 271 -6.88 10.67 6.78
C LYS A 271 -6.86 9.44 5.86
N LEU A 272 -6.62 8.29 6.47
CA LEU A 272 -6.81 6.99 5.84
C LEU A 272 -8.18 6.45 6.26
N LYS A 273 -9.03 6.15 5.28
CA LYS A 273 -10.34 5.54 5.49
C LYS A 273 -10.36 4.15 4.87
N TYR A 274 -10.86 3.18 5.62
CA TYR A 274 -10.92 1.78 5.20
C TYR A 274 -12.34 1.38 4.83
N TRP A 275 -12.45 0.60 3.75
CA TRP A 275 -13.70 0.06 3.25
C TRP A 275 -13.51 -1.41 2.94
N SER A 276 -14.37 -2.26 3.47
CA SER A 276 -14.35 -3.69 3.16
C SER A 276 -15.02 -3.95 1.81
N GLY A 277 -14.48 -4.91 1.06
CA GLY A 277 -14.94 -5.29 -0.26
C GLY A 277 -14.12 -4.67 -1.38
N ASN A 278 -14.49 -5.01 -2.62
CA ASN A 278 -13.85 -4.54 -3.84
C ASN A 278 -14.23 -3.09 -4.20
N TYR A 279 -13.69 -2.58 -5.30
CA TYR A 279 -13.93 -1.20 -5.75
C TYR A 279 -15.41 -0.87 -5.94
N ASP A 280 -16.21 -1.76 -6.55
CA ASP A 280 -17.64 -1.54 -6.77
C ASP A 280 -18.43 -1.47 -5.45
N SER A 281 -18.08 -2.33 -4.49
CA SER A 281 -18.67 -2.32 -3.16
C SER A 281 -18.34 -1.02 -2.42
N TYR A 282 -17.10 -0.55 -2.54
CA TYR A 282 -16.67 0.74 -2.02
C TYR A 282 -17.51 1.90 -2.61
N VAL A 283 -17.62 1.97 -3.94
CA VAL A 283 -18.37 3.04 -4.62
C VAL A 283 -19.83 3.06 -4.17
N LYS A 284 -20.50 1.90 -4.13
CA LYS A 284 -21.89 1.78 -3.67
C LYS A 284 -22.05 2.23 -2.21
N THR A 285 -21.16 1.76 -1.33
CA THR A 285 -21.23 2.07 0.09
C THR A 285 -20.94 3.54 0.35
N LYS A 286 -19.96 4.12 -0.35
CA LYS A 286 -19.62 5.54 -0.28
C LYS A 286 -20.80 6.40 -0.72
N LEU A 287 -21.43 6.12 -1.87
CA LEU A 287 -22.59 6.85 -2.38
C LEU A 287 -23.76 6.82 -1.38
N ASN A 288 -24.04 5.67 -0.78
CA ASN A 288 -25.08 5.53 0.23
C ASN A 288 -24.74 6.33 1.51
N SER A 289 -23.50 6.25 1.97
CA SER A 289 -23.02 7.00 3.13
C SER A 289 -23.11 8.51 2.88
N ASP A 290 -22.60 8.99 1.74
CA ASP A 290 -22.64 10.42 1.38
C ASP A 290 -24.08 10.93 1.26
N THR A 291 -24.99 10.13 0.66
CA THR A 291 -26.40 10.46 0.55
C THR A 291 -27.07 10.56 1.94
N ASN A 292 -26.77 9.63 2.83
CA ASN A 292 -27.31 9.65 4.21
C ASN A 292 -26.75 10.83 5.01
N THR A 293 -25.45 11.06 4.95
CA THR A 293 -24.79 12.21 5.61
C THR A 293 -25.37 13.53 5.10
N MET A 294 -25.61 13.66 3.79
CA MET A 294 -26.22 14.85 3.19
C MET A 294 -27.66 15.07 3.71
N LYS A 295 -28.45 13.99 3.85
CA LYS A 295 -29.80 14.09 4.43
C LYS A 295 -29.76 14.56 5.89
N LEU A 296 -28.86 13.99 6.68
CA LEU A 296 -28.68 14.36 8.08
C LEU A 296 -28.18 15.80 8.22
N TYR A 297 -27.23 16.20 7.38
CA TYR A 297 -26.73 17.57 7.33
C TYR A 297 -27.85 18.57 7.03
N LYS A 298 -28.64 18.32 5.96
CA LYS A 298 -29.77 19.19 5.61
C LYS A 298 -30.76 19.29 6.76
N LYS A 299 -31.13 18.15 7.36
CA LYS A 299 -32.08 18.15 8.52
C LYS A 299 -31.52 18.97 9.68
N GLN A 300 -30.25 18.82 10.01
CA GLN A 300 -29.62 19.61 11.09
C GLN A 300 -29.57 21.10 10.75
N GLN A 301 -29.23 21.47 9.49
CA GLN A 301 -29.23 22.86 9.06
C GLN A 301 -30.63 23.48 9.11
N ASP A 302 -31.68 22.75 8.71
CA ASP A 302 -33.06 23.20 8.81
C ASP A 302 -33.47 23.40 10.28
N GLU A 303 -33.12 22.48 11.19
CA GLU A 303 -33.37 22.63 12.63
C GLU A 303 -32.64 23.85 13.20
N ILE A 304 -31.41 24.07 12.85
CA ILE A 304 -30.62 25.25 13.26
C ILE A 304 -31.24 26.54 12.71
N ALA A 305 -31.68 26.54 11.46
CA ALA A 305 -32.31 27.69 10.84
C ALA A 305 -33.63 28.04 11.58
N HIS A 306 -34.50 27.04 11.84
CA HIS A 306 -35.74 27.23 12.61
C HIS A 306 -35.48 27.74 14.02
N LEU A 307 -34.49 27.22 14.73
CA LEU A 307 -34.13 27.69 16.06
C LEU A 307 -33.64 29.15 16.03
N LYS A 308 -32.80 29.50 15.07
CA LYS A 308 -32.28 30.88 14.88
C LYS A 308 -33.40 31.86 14.52
N GLU A 309 -34.30 31.48 13.61
CA GLU A 309 -35.44 32.29 13.21
C GLU A 309 -36.39 32.54 14.38
N PHE A 310 -36.69 31.49 15.18
CA PHE A 310 -37.51 31.65 16.39
C PHE A 310 -36.85 32.56 17.40
N ILE A 311 -35.54 32.39 17.68
CA ILE A 311 -34.83 33.26 18.62
C ILE A 311 -34.85 34.72 18.14
N ALA A 312 -34.69 34.96 16.85
CA ALA A 312 -34.72 36.30 16.26
C ALA A 312 -36.13 36.93 16.36
N SER A 313 -37.19 36.12 16.25
CA SER A 313 -38.58 36.59 16.31
C SER A 313 -39.07 36.91 17.74
N CYS A 314 -38.36 36.45 18.77
CA CYS A 314 -38.84 36.55 20.16
C CYS A 314 -38.81 37.96 20.77
N GLY A 315 -38.29 38.99 20.14
CA GLY A 315 -38.33 40.38 20.61
C GLY A 315 -38.03 40.56 22.11
N THR A 316 -38.56 41.60 22.70
CA THR A 316 -38.34 42.01 24.11
C THR A 316 -39.38 41.50 25.12
N TYR A 317 -40.38 40.71 24.71
CA TYR A 317 -41.40 40.21 25.61
C TYR A 317 -40.87 39.15 26.60
N SER A 318 -41.05 39.37 27.91
CA SER A 318 -40.43 38.58 29.00
C SER A 318 -40.70 37.07 28.91
N ASN A 319 -41.91 36.65 28.50
CA ASN A 319 -42.26 35.23 28.33
C ASN A 319 -41.55 34.59 27.14
N LEU A 320 -41.37 35.34 26.06
CA LEU A 320 -40.69 34.88 24.84
C LEU A 320 -39.15 34.81 25.02
N VAL A 321 -38.60 35.73 25.83
CA VAL A 321 -37.16 35.74 26.19
C VAL A 321 -36.77 34.45 26.93
N ARG A 322 -37.63 33.92 27.81
CA ARG A 322 -37.35 32.63 28.50
C ARG A 322 -37.35 31.45 27.54
N GLN A 323 -38.27 31.44 26.58
CA GLN A 323 -38.29 30.40 25.52
C GLN A 323 -37.11 30.53 24.58
N ALA A 324 -36.73 31.74 24.18
CA ALA A 324 -35.54 32.00 23.38
C ALA A 324 -34.26 31.49 24.06
N LYS A 325 -34.09 31.78 25.38
CA LYS A 325 -32.95 31.25 26.15
C LYS A 325 -32.95 29.73 26.24
N SER A 326 -34.11 29.08 26.32
CA SER A 326 -34.19 27.62 26.32
C SER A 326 -33.78 27.04 24.97
N ARG A 327 -34.18 27.63 23.85
CA ARG A 327 -33.80 27.19 22.49
C ARG A 327 -32.36 27.54 22.17
N GLN A 328 -31.82 28.65 22.67
CA GLN A 328 -30.39 28.95 22.57
C GLN A 328 -29.56 27.85 23.24
N LYS A 329 -29.93 27.37 24.42
CA LYS A 329 -29.25 26.27 25.08
C LYS A 329 -29.29 24.96 24.27
N ILE A 330 -30.31 24.74 23.45
CA ILE A 330 -30.39 23.57 22.57
C ILE A 330 -29.38 23.76 21.42
N LEU A 331 -29.34 24.96 20.87
CA LEU A 331 -28.39 25.32 19.79
C LEU A 331 -26.93 25.17 20.28
N ASP A 332 -26.63 25.70 21.45
CA ASP A 332 -25.32 25.61 22.10
C ASP A 332 -24.91 24.13 22.31
N LYS A 333 -25.87 23.31 22.81
CA LYS A 333 -25.62 21.84 22.95
C LYS A 333 -25.41 21.11 21.63
N MET A 334 -26.07 21.54 20.54
CA MET A 334 -25.83 20.98 19.21
C MET A 334 -24.45 21.35 18.69
N GLU A 335 -24.02 22.58 18.95
CA GLU A 335 -22.66 23.05 18.59
C GLU A 335 -21.59 22.34 19.42
N ASP A 336 -21.80 22.17 20.73
CA ASP A 336 -20.88 21.44 21.63
C ASP A 336 -20.81 19.95 21.31
N ALA A 337 -21.88 19.33 20.83
CA ALA A 337 -21.93 17.93 20.42
C ALA A 337 -21.24 17.67 19.05
N GLY A 338 -20.88 18.72 18.33
CA GLY A 338 -20.31 18.70 17.00
C GLY A 338 -21.37 18.72 15.89
N LEU A 339 -21.22 19.63 14.97
CA LEU A 339 -22.09 19.74 13.81
C LEU A 339 -21.71 18.67 12.78
N ILE A 340 -22.73 18.15 12.08
CA ILE A 340 -22.50 17.22 10.96
C ILE A 340 -21.81 18.00 9.84
N GLU A 341 -20.65 17.53 9.43
CA GLU A 341 -19.93 18.11 8.31
C GLU A 341 -20.60 17.70 6.99
N MET A 342 -20.57 18.63 6.04
CA MET A 342 -21.01 18.33 4.67
C MET A 342 -20.11 17.25 4.07
N PRO A 343 -20.67 16.22 3.38
CA PRO A 343 -19.88 15.25 2.67
C PRO A 343 -18.87 15.94 1.75
N TYR A 344 -17.64 15.44 1.77
CA TYR A 344 -16.59 15.99 0.91
C TYR A 344 -16.93 15.72 -0.56
N GLU A 345 -17.15 16.77 -1.33
CA GLU A 345 -17.25 16.71 -2.78
C GLU A 345 -15.91 17.07 -3.41
N GLU A 346 -15.44 16.26 -4.33
CA GLU A 346 -14.22 16.59 -5.08
C GLU A 346 -14.47 17.85 -5.94
N PRO A 347 -13.57 18.87 -5.87
CA PRO A 347 -13.71 20.06 -6.69
C PRO A 347 -13.66 19.68 -8.17
N ARG A 348 -14.73 20.03 -8.90
CA ARG A 348 -14.80 19.81 -10.34
C ARG A 348 -13.86 20.77 -11.05
N PHE A 349 -13.03 20.23 -11.91
CA PHE A 349 -12.15 21.03 -12.75
C PHE A 349 -13.00 21.75 -13.80
N GLN A 350 -12.97 23.07 -13.81
CA GLN A 350 -13.67 23.87 -14.82
C GLN A 350 -12.64 24.66 -15.61
N PHE A 351 -12.54 24.38 -16.90
CA PHE A 351 -11.78 25.23 -17.81
C PHE A 351 -12.68 26.40 -18.26
N LYS A 352 -12.25 27.60 -17.99
CA LYS A 352 -12.83 28.80 -18.61
C LYS A 352 -11.95 29.14 -19.80
N PHE A 353 -12.47 28.91 -21.00
CA PHE A 353 -11.84 29.43 -22.19
C PHE A 353 -12.27 30.91 -22.32
N ALA A 354 -11.33 31.81 -22.58
CA ALA A 354 -11.65 33.19 -22.94
C ALA A 354 -12.23 33.16 -24.38
N ASP A 355 -13.38 33.82 -24.59
CA ASP A 355 -14.00 34.01 -25.87
C ASP A 355 -13.13 34.88 -26.80
#